data_f78c45e503f1b0f940988a7857ea7c8b
#
_entry.id   f78c45e503f1b0f940988a7857ea7c8b
#
_cell.length_a   1.000
_cell.length_b   1.000
_cell.length_c   1.000
_cell.angle_alpha   90.00
_cell.angle_beta   90.00
_cell.angle_gamma   90.00
#
_symmetry.space_group_name_H-M   'P 1'
#
loop_
_entity.id
_entity.type
_entity.pdbx_description
1 polymer ?
#
loop_
_entity_poly.entity_id
_entity_poly.type
_entity_poly.pdbx_seq_one_letter_code
_entity_poly.pdbx_strand_id
1 'polypeptide(L)'
;KHKETGLYKIPRMIDGSIDRELTNKIYNDAGDISKWELVNYIGNVYNRLVIYQGDLFHTSLKYFGNNLEDGRLFQTFFFDTLK
;
A
#
# COMPACT_ATOMS: atom_id res chain seq x y z
N LYS A 1 7.16 -5.29 -0.76
CA LYS A 1 7.62 -5.93 -1.98
C LYS A 1 7.02 -7.33 -2.09
N HIS A 2 6.45 -7.64 -3.23
CA HIS A 2 5.95 -8.98 -3.51
C HIS A 2 7.12 -9.93 -3.76
N LYS A 3 7.23 -10.99 -2.99
CA LYS A 3 8.42 -11.87 -3.03
C LYS A 3 8.58 -12.60 -4.36
N GLU A 4 7.49 -13.15 -4.89
CA GLU A 4 7.56 -13.96 -6.11
C GLU A 4 7.98 -13.15 -7.34
N THR A 5 7.43 -11.94 -7.49
CA THR A 5 7.69 -11.10 -8.67
C THR A 5 8.81 -10.09 -8.46
N GLY A 6 9.17 -9.80 -7.22
CA GLY A 6 10.15 -8.77 -6.88
C GLY A 6 9.64 -7.34 -7.06
N LEU A 7 8.35 -7.15 -7.28
CA LEU A 7 7.79 -5.83 -7.55
C LEU A 7 7.40 -5.09 -6.27
N TYR A 8 7.57 -3.76 -6.31
CA TYR A 8 7.20 -2.84 -5.22
C TYR A 8 5.88 -2.15 -5.47
N LYS A 9 5.45 -2.07 -6.71
CA LYS A 9 4.29 -1.29 -7.13
C LYS A 9 3.51 -1.98 -8.23
N ILE A 10 2.33 -1.45 -8.52
CA ILE A 10 1.45 -1.99 -9.55
C ILE A 10 2.18 -2.02 -10.89
N PRO A 11 2.28 -3.21 -11.54
CA PRO A 11 2.98 -3.33 -12.80
C PRO A 11 2.22 -2.66 -13.93
N ARG A 12 2.97 -2.05 -14.84
CA ARG A 12 2.40 -1.38 -16.00
C ARG A 12 2.97 -1.91 -17.32
N MET A 13 2.16 -1.83 -18.34
CA MET A 13 2.57 -2.12 -19.72
C MET A 13 3.43 -0.98 -20.25
N ILE A 14 4.05 -1.19 -21.41
CA ILE A 14 4.89 -0.19 -22.06
C ILE A 14 4.11 1.11 -22.35
N ASP A 15 2.82 0.98 -22.69
CA ASP A 15 1.96 2.12 -22.98
C ASP A 15 1.46 2.87 -21.73
N GLY A 16 1.87 2.43 -20.53
CA GLY A 16 1.48 3.04 -19.27
C GLY A 16 0.23 2.48 -18.63
N SER A 17 -0.51 1.62 -19.31
CA SER A 17 -1.69 0.97 -18.75
C SER A 17 -1.30 -0.08 -17.69
N ILE A 18 -2.24 -0.40 -16.80
CA ILE A 18 -2.00 -1.41 -15.76
C ILE A 18 -1.94 -2.80 -16.42
N ASP A 19 -0.92 -3.58 -16.05
CA ASP A 19 -0.85 -4.99 -16.40
C ASP A 19 -1.82 -5.77 -15.50
N ARG A 20 -3.05 -5.94 -15.98
CA ARG A 20 -4.12 -6.52 -15.16
C ARG A 20 -3.88 -7.98 -14.82
N GLU A 21 -3.33 -8.76 -15.72
CA GLU A 21 -3.08 -10.17 -15.49
C GLU A 21 -2.06 -10.37 -14.36
N LEU A 22 -0.95 -9.66 -14.43
CA LEU A 22 0.08 -9.72 -13.40
C LEU A 22 -0.39 -9.12 -12.08
N THR A 23 -1.14 -8.02 -12.14
CA THR A 23 -1.72 -7.38 -10.96
C THR A 23 -2.68 -8.34 -10.24
N ASN A 24 -3.55 -9.03 -10.97
CA ASN A 24 -4.48 -9.99 -10.38
C ASN A 24 -3.73 -11.15 -9.72
N LYS A 25 -2.67 -11.62 -10.34
CA LYS A 25 -1.82 -12.67 -9.76
C LYS A 25 -1.21 -12.22 -8.43
N ILE A 26 -0.71 -11.01 -8.39
CA ILE A 26 -0.13 -10.44 -7.17
C ILE A 26 -1.19 -10.26 -6.08
N TYR A 27 -2.36 -9.77 -6.45
CA TYR A 27 -3.44 -9.51 -5.49
C TYR A 27 -4.04 -10.78 -4.91
N ASN A 28 -3.89 -11.92 -5.56
CA ASN A 28 -4.24 -13.20 -4.95
C ASN A 28 -3.44 -13.48 -3.67
N ASP A 29 -2.26 -12.88 -3.54
CA ASP A 29 -1.41 -13.00 -2.37
C ASP A 29 -1.64 -11.90 -1.34
N ALA A 30 -2.58 -10.98 -1.58
CA ALA A 30 -2.75 -9.78 -0.74
C ALA A 30 -3.02 -10.09 0.73
N GLY A 31 -3.74 -11.17 1.01
CA GLY A 31 -4.08 -11.57 2.37
C GLY A 31 -3.04 -12.46 3.06
N ASP A 32 -1.98 -12.82 2.37
CA ASP A 32 -0.94 -13.72 2.90
C ASP A 32 0.36 -12.98 3.10
N ILE A 33 0.62 -12.56 4.34
CA ILE A 33 1.79 -11.75 4.67
C ILE A 33 3.11 -12.48 4.37
N SER A 34 3.12 -13.82 4.34
CA SER A 34 4.32 -14.59 4.04
C SER A 34 4.80 -14.39 2.59
N LYS A 35 3.94 -13.91 1.71
CA LYS A 35 4.24 -13.63 0.31
C LYS A 35 4.87 -12.27 0.09
N TRP A 36 5.05 -11.48 1.14
CA TRP A 36 5.50 -10.10 1.06
C TRP A 36 6.74 -9.86 1.91
N GLU A 37 7.63 -9.04 1.39
CA GLU A 37 8.79 -8.55 2.12
C GLU A 37 8.53 -7.13 2.58
N LEU A 38 8.71 -6.87 3.87
CA LEU A 38 8.60 -5.52 4.41
C LEU A 38 9.79 -4.69 3.95
N VAL A 39 9.53 -3.66 3.17
CA VAL A 39 10.57 -2.77 2.65
C VAL A 39 10.69 -1.52 3.50
N ASN A 40 9.55 -0.96 3.91
CA ASN A 40 9.52 0.22 4.74
C ASN A 40 8.33 0.16 5.68
N TYR A 41 8.48 0.78 6.83
CA TYR A 41 7.49 0.80 7.88
C TYR A 41 7.43 2.19 8.48
N ILE A 42 6.22 2.71 8.64
CA ILE A 42 5.98 4.02 9.23
C ILE A 42 5.11 3.85 10.46
N GLY A 43 5.66 4.23 11.61
CA GLY A 43 4.94 4.16 12.87
C GLY A 43 3.72 5.07 12.89
N ASN A 44 2.67 4.62 13.55
CA ASN A 44 1.43 5.37 13.66
C ASN A 44 1.53 6.32 14.86
N VAL A 45 1.84 7.58 14.57
CA VAL A 45 2.00 8.64 15.56
C VAL A 45 0.91 9.68 15.35
N TYR A 46 0.32 10.16 16.44
CA TYR A 46 -0.72 11.17 16.40
C TYR A 46 -0.29 12.38 15.56
N ASN A 47 -1.18 12.82 14.72
CA ASN A 47 -1.00 14.00 13.87
C ASN A 47 0.16 13.89 12.87
N ARG A 48 0.53 12.66 12.47
CA ARG A 48 1.56 12.45 11.47
C ARG A 48 0.97 12.52 10.06
N LEU A 49 1.63 13.26 9.18
CA LEU A 49 1.34 13.29 7.76
C LEU A 49 2.31 12.37 7.02
N VAL A 50 1.77 11.51 6.14
CA VAL A 50 2.57 10.63 5.30
C VAL A 50 2.20 10.86 3.84
N ILE A 51 3.21 11.06 3.00
CA ILE A 51 3.04 11.25 1.56
C ILE A 51 3.79 10.14 0.83
N TYR A 52 3.12 9.45 -0.09
CA TYR A 52 3.73 8.37 -0.85
C TYR A 52 3.05 8.21 -2.21
N GLN A 53 3.72 7.51 -3.13
CA GLN A 53 3.12 7.18 -4.43
C GLN A 53 2.00 6.16 -4.23
N GLY A 54 0.82 6.45 -4.77
CA GLY A 54 -0.36 5.62 -4.58
C GLY A 54 -0.28 4.22 -5.20
N ASP A 55 0.60 4.02 -6.18
CA ASP A 55 0.76 2.72 -6.84
C ASP A 55 1.75 1.80 -6.13
N LEU A 56 2.41 2.25 -5.07
CA LEU A 56 3.23 1.38 -4.22
C LEU A 56 2.35 0.41 -3.45
N PHE A 57 2.80 -0.83 -3.33
CA PHE A 57 2.09 -1.81 -2.50
C PHE A 57 2.22 -1.40 -1.03
N HIS A 58 1.08 -1.26 -0.36
CA HIS A 58 1.03 -0.82 1.03
C HIS A 58 -0.16 -1.42 1.74
N THR A 59 -0.06 -1.52 3.06
CA THR A 59 -1.15 -2.00 3.89
C THR A 59 -0.97 -1.52 5.33
N SER A 60 -2.05 -1.55 6.08
CA SER A 60 -1.99 -1.38 7.53
C SER A 60 -1.62 -2.71 8.17
N LEU A 61 -0.58 -2.71 9.00
CA LEU A 61 -0.10 -3.91 9.67
C LEU A 61 -0.81 -4.14 11.00
N LYS A 62 -1.27 -3.07 11.64
CA LYS A 62 -1.86 -3.14 12.96
C LYS A 62 -2.90 -2.05 13.14
N TYR A 63 -4.01 -2.40 13.75
CA TYR A 63 -5.04 -1.46 14.17
C TYR A 63 -5.09 -1.38 15.68
N PHE A 64 -5.62 -0.27 16.20
CA PHE A 64 -5.82 -0.10 17.62
C PHE A 64 -7.18 0.53 17.90
N GLY A 65 -7.63 0.41 19.14
CA GLY A 65 -8.92 0.93 19.58
C GLY A 65 -10.07 -0.02 19.28
N ASN A 66 -11.16 0.14 20.02
CA ASN A 66 -12.32 -0.72 19.92
C ASN A 66 -13.58 0.01 19.46
N ASN A 67 -13.53 1.33 19.35
CA ASN A 67 -14.68 2.16 18.99
C ASN A 67 -14.22 3.50 18.38
N LEU A 68 -15.17 4.38 18.08
CA LEU A 68 -14.87 5.67 17.47
C LEU A 68 -14.06 6.61 18.36
N GLU A 69 -14.09 6.43 19.68
CA GLU A 69 -13.41 7.33 20.61
C GLU A 69 -11.93 7.01 20.73
N ASP A 70 -11.57 5.73 20.77
CA ASP A 70 -10.19 5.30 20.95
C ASP A 70 -9.60 4.60 19.72
N GLY A 71 -10.36 4.55 18.63
CA GLY A 71 -9.93 3.95 17.38
C GLY A 71 -8.95 4.83 16.61
N ARG A 72 -8.25 4.21 15.67
CA ARG A 72 -7.38 4.92 14.75
C ARG A 72 -8.20 5.80 13.82
N LEU A 73 -7.91 7.10 13.81
CA LEU A 73 -8.55 8.07 12.95
C LEU A 73 -7.56 8.51 11.87
N PHE A 74 -8.01 8.55 10.60
CA PHE A 74 -7.18 9.01 9.51
C PHE A 74 -8.01 9.68 8.43
N GLN A 75 -7.34 10.53 7.65
CA GLN A 75 -7.88 11.13 6.43
C GLN A 75 -6.97 10.83 5.27
N THR A 76 -7.56 10.59 4.10
CA THR A 76 -6.82 10.33 2.87
C THR A 76 -7.13 11.40 1.85
N PHE A 77 -6.09 11.97 1.26
CA PHE A 77 -6.20 12.92 0.17
C PHE A 77 -5.44 12.39 -1.03
N PHE A 78 -6.05 12.49 -2.21
CA PHE A 78 -5.40 12.15 -3.47
C PHE A 78 -5.08 13.43 -4.22
N PHE A 79 -3.88 13.51 -4.76
CA PHE A 79 -3.46 14.69 -5.52
C PHE A 79 -2.38 14.31 -6.53
N ASP A 80 -2.26 15.11 -7.58
CA ASP A 80 -1.20 14.99 -8.56
C ASP A 80 -0.18 16.09 -8.35
N THR A 81 1.07 15.78 -8.66
CA THR A 81 2.13 16.78 -8.61
C THR A 81 2.31 17.40 -9.99
N LEU A 82 2.49 18.71 -10.01
CA LEU A 82 2.85 19.43 -11.23
C LEU A 82 4.35 19.25 -11.50
N LYS A 83 4.66 18.95 -12.74
CA LYS A 83 6.04 18.77 -13.18
C LYS A 83 6.53 19.98 -13.95
#